data_aa07f260193dfe1e75411d71bfc69462
#
_entry.id   aa07f260193dfe1e75411d71bfc69462
#
_cell.length_a   1.000
_cell.length_b   1.000
_cell.length_c   1.000
_cell.angle_alpha   90.00
_cell.angle_beta   90.00
_cell.angle_gamma   90.00
#
_symmetry.space_group_name_H-M   'P 1'
#
loop_
_entity.id
_entity.type
_entity.pdbx_description
1 polymer ?
#
loop_
_entity_poly.entity_id
_entity_poly.type
_entity_poly.pdbx_seq_one_letter_code
_entity_poly.pdbx_strand_id
1 'polypeptide(L)'
;NASNGAIVITTKKGAAGRVSLTVSSNTEMLNPFVMPKFQDWYGTSGTDGSWGTRLNSSNRYGYDPKSDYFQTGIIGTETFSLSTGSEHNQTYLSAAAVNSRGIVPNNKYERYNFTFRNTTQLLNDKMTLDVGAQYIMQKDRNMTNQGIYANPVASAYLFPRGNDWEEYKMFERYDPVRKLYTQYWPQGGGSYRLQNPYWINYRNLRENDKDRYMLSASLSYDILDWLNIAGRVRIDNSLNNYTQKYYASTEPTIAEGSENG
;
A
#
# COMPACT_ATOMS: atom_id res chain seq x y z
N ASN A 1 -17.70 14.62 24.73
CA ASN A 1 -17.90 13.36 25.47
C ASN A 1 -17.37 12.23 24.61
N ALA A 2 -16.15 11.80 24.87
CA ALA A 2 -15.57 10.60 24.24
C ALA A 2 -15.81 9.41 25.18
N SER A 3 -16.84 8.64 24.91
CA SER A 3 -17.19 7.46 25.71
C SER A 3 -16.13 6.34 25.62
N ASN A 4 -15.23 6.39 24.64
CA ASN A 4 -14.20 5.38 24.36
C ASN A 4 -12.77 5.90 24.54
N GLY A 5 -12.57 7.00 25.27
CA GLY A 5 -11.26 7.63 25.44
C GLY A 5 -10.91 8.62 24.32
N ALA A 6 -9.85 9.35 24.51
CA ALA A 6 -9.32 10.30 23.53
C ALA A 6 -7.80 10.12 23.36
N ILE A 7 -7.34 10.13 22.11
CA ILE A 7 -5.91 10.18 21.79
C ILE A 7 -5.57 11.64 21.47
N VAL A 8 -4.71 12.25 22.29
CA VAL A 8 -4.21 13.61 22.05
C VAL A 8 -2.84 13.48 21.38
N ILE A 9 -2.73 13.99 20.16
CA ILE A 9 -1.49 14.00 19.41
C ILE A 9 -0.95 15.43 19.38
N THR A 10 0.25 15.63 19.92
CA THR A 10 0.97 16.89 19.83
C THR A 10 2.06 16.76 18.75
N THR A 11 1.97 17.59 17.72
CA THR A 11 2.97 17.59 16.64
C THR A 11 4.26 18.28 17.12
N LYS A 12 5.39 17.88 16.52
CA LYS A 12 6.70 18.51 16.80
C LYS A 12 6.65 19.99 16.45
N LYS A 13 7.32 20.80 17.28
CA LYS A 13 7.55 22.23 17.10
C LYS A 13 9.03 22.47 16.86
N GLY A 14 9.39 23.64 16.36
CA GLY A 14 10.76 24.14 16.37
C GLY A 14 11.29 24.27 17.82
N ALA A 15 12.60 24.24 17.97
CA ALA A 15 13.26 24.43 19.27
C ALA A 15 13.98 25.77 19.30
N ALA A 16 13.85 26.48 20.42
CA ALA A 16 14.55 27.74 20.65
C ALA A 16 16.07 27.50 20.86
N GLY A 17 16.88 28.44 20.41
CA GLY A 17 18.28 28.53 20.77
C GLY A 17 19.24 27.59 20.04
N ARG A 18 18.75 26.73 19.13
CA ARG A 18 19.63 25.84 18.33
C ARG A 18 19.05 25.44 17.00
N VAL A 19 19.93 25.18 16.03
CA VAL A 19 19.57 24.51 14.79
C VAL A 19 19.78 23.00 14.99
N SER A 20 18.78 22.21 14.69
CA SER A 20 18.85 20.76 14.72
C SER A 20 18.45 20.20 13.36
N LEU A 21 19.35 19.48 12.72
CA LEU A 21 19.13 18.76 11.47
C LEU A 21 19.18 17.27 11.78
N THR A 22 18.15 16.55 11.36
CA THR A 22 18.11 15.10 11.48
C THR A 22 17.83 14.49 10.11
N VAL A 23 18.65 13.54 9.73
CA VAL A 23 18.45 12.72 8.52
C VAL A 23 18.47 11.27 8.98
N SER A 24 17.51 10.48 8.55
CA SER A 24 17.53 9.05 8.79
C SER A 24 17.10 8.26 7.55
N SER A 25 17.69 7.09 7.39
CA SER A 25 17.33 6.11 6.37
C SER A 25 17.16 4.75 7.06
N ASN A 26 16.08 4.06 6.73
CA ASN A 26 15.79 2.72 7.20
C ASN A 26 15.39 1.84 6.03
N THR A 27 15.92 0.63 5.96
CA THR A 27 15.53 -0.37 4.96
C THR A 27 15.12 -1.65 5.67
N GLU A 28 13.91 -2.10 5.38
CA GLU A 28 13.36 -3.35 5.90
C GLU A 28 13.21 -4.36 4.77
N MET A 29 13.58 -5.62 5.03
CA MET A 29 13.38 -6.74 4.12
C MET A 29 12.37 -7.70 4.73
N LEU A 30 11.33 -8.01 3.96
CA LEU A 30 10.21 -8.84 4.39
C LEU A 30 10.18 -10.13 3.60
N ASN A 31 10.21 -11.26 4.31
CA ASN A 31 10.02 -12.58 3.71
C ASN A 31 8.85 -13.30 4.39
N PRO A 32 8.05 -14.09 3.65
CA PRO A 32 7.03 -14.93 4.27
C PRO A 32 7.65 -15.87 5.30
N PHE A 33 7.27 -15.74 6.57
CA PHE A 33 7.85 -16.59 7.63
C PHE A 33 6.99 -17.82 7.91
N VAL A 34 5.74 -17.62 8.30
CA VAL A 34 4.77 -18.69 8.54
C VAL A 34 3.68 -18.61 7.49
N MET A 35 3.54 -19.64 6.69
CA MET A 35 2.56 -19.76 5.62
C MET A 35 1.80 -21.08 5.75
N PRO A 36 0.53 -21.15 5.33
CA PRO A 36 -0.22 -22.38 5.27
C PRO A 36 0.52 -23.44 4.42
N LYS A 37 0.54 -24.67 4.89
CA LYS A 37 1.04 -25.81 4.13
C LYS A 37 -0.12 -26.66 3.68
N PHE A 38 -0.22 -26.84 2.37
CA PHE A 38 -1.21 -27.73 1.76
C PHE A 38 -0.55 -29.06 1.39
N GLN A 39 -1.37 -30.09 1.19
CA GLN A 39 -0.88 -31.39 0.72
C GLN A 39 -0.23 -31.26 -0.67
N ASP A 40 0.78 -32.09 -0.95
CA ASP A 40 1.53 -32.13 -2.21
C ASP A 40 1.74 -33.56 -2.74
N TRP A 41 0.97 -34.50 -2.22
CA TRP A 41 1.03 -35.93 -2.59
C TRP A 41 -0.02 -36.34 -3.61
N TYR A 42 -1.11 -35.61 -3.71
CA TYR A 42 -2.22 -35.92 -4.62
C TYR A 42 -2.44 -34.73 -5.55
N GLY A 43 -2.71 -35.05 -6.81
CA GLY A 43 -3.11 -34.05 -7.80
C GLY A 43 -4.53 -33.55 -7.58
N THR A 44 -5.05 -32.83 -8.57
CA THR A 44 -6.44 -32.36 -8.55
C THR A 44 -7.41 -33.40 -9.07
N SER A 45 -8.64 -33.40 -8.55
CA SER A 45 -9.78 -34.13 -9.09
C SER A 45 -10.65 -33.30 -10.05
N GLY A 46 -10.25 -32.06 -10.33
CA GLY A 46 -10.96 -31.11 -11.18
C GLY A 46 -10.22 -29.76 -11.19
N THR A 47 -10.90 -28.69 -11.54
CA THR A 47 -10.30 -27.35 -11.67
C THR A 47 -9.90 -26.72 -10.33
N ASP A 48 -10.62 -27.03 -9.26
CA ASP A 48 -10.45 -26.45 -7.91
C ASP A 48 -10.49 -27.52 -6.80
N GLY A 49 -10.52 -28.82 -7.18
CA GLY A 49 -10.49 -29.92 -6.25
C GLY A 49 -9.07 -30.39 -5.93
N SER A 50 -8.88 -30.92 -4.72
CA SER A 50 -7.69 -31.65 -4.31
C SER A 50 -8.03 -33.12 -4.11
N TRP A 51 -7.02 -33.98 -3.78
CA TRP A 51 -7.23 -35.40 -3.51
C TRP A 51 -7.61 -36.25 -4.76
N GLY A 52 -7.10 -35.87 -5.91
CA GLY A 52 -7.17 -36.68 -7.13
C GLY A 52 -6.18 -37.85 -7.10
N THR A 53 -5.64 -38.19 -8.24
CA THR A 53 -4.66 -39.28 -8.35
C THR A 53 -3.40 -38.99 -7.54
N ARG A 54 -2.86 -40.01 -6.87
CA ARG A 54 -1.59 -39.92 -6.17
C ARG A 54 -0.46 -39.62 -7.17
N LEU A 55 0.33 -38.58 -6.85
CA LEU A 55 1.48 -38.15 -7.63
C LEU A 55 2.66 -39.14 -7.45
N ASN A 56 3.44 -39.30 -8.49
CA ASN A 56 4.68 -40.06 -8.50
C ASN A 56 5.87 -39.16 -8.85
N SER A 57 7.05 -39.74 -8.98
CA SER A 57 8.27 -38.97 -9.24
C SER A 57 8.28 -38.23 -10.58
N SER A 58 7.44 -38.63 -11.54
CA SER A 58 7.39 -38.02 -12.88
C SER A 58 6.39 -36.86 -12.99
N ASN A 59 5.44 -36.75 -12.08
CA ASN A 59 4.42 -35.69 -12.09
C ASN A 59 4.28 -34.90 -10.77
N ARG A 60 5.29 -34.99 -9.90
CA ARG A 60 5.39 -34.22 -8.67
C ARG A 60 6.47 -33.18 -8.84
N TYR A 61 6.08 -31.97 -9.21
CA TYR A 61 7.00 -30.85 -9.50
C TYR A 61 7.52 -30.12 -8.26
N GLY A 62 7.02 -30.45 -7.09
CA GLY A 62 7.51 -29.89 -5.82
C GLY A 62 7.13 -28.43 -5.57
N TYR A 63 6.07 -27.94 -6.22
CA TYR A 63 5.61 -26.56 -6.06
C TYR A 63 5.27 -26.20 -4.61
N ASP A 64 5.88 -25.13 -4.09
CA ASP A 64 5.57 -24.52 -2.81
C ASP A 64 5.27 -23.02 -3.01
N PRO A 65 4.03 -22.55 -2.78
CA PRO A 65 3.68 -21.15 -2.95
C PRO A 65 4.62 -20.18 -2.21
N LYS A 66 5.13 -20.59 -1.06
CA LYS A 66 6.03 -19.75 -0.25
C LYS A 66 7.32 -19.41 -0.98
N SER A 67 7.95 -20.37 -1.65
CA SER A 67 9.22 -20.17 -2.36
C SER A 67 9.04 -19.77 -3.83
N ASP A 68 7.96 -20.24 -4.47
CA ASP A 68 7.85 -20.17 -5.92
C ASP A 68 7.00 -19.00 -6.42
N TYR A 69 6.10 -18.49 -5.57
CA TYR A 69 5.24 -17.36 -5.92
C TYR A 69 5.63 -16.06 -5.20
N PHE A 70 5.84 -16.11 -3.88
CA PHE A 70 6.18 -14.90 -3.14
C PHE A 70 7.60 -14.43 -3.40
N GLN A 71 7.83 -13.15 -3.22
CA GLN A 71 9.14 -12.52 -3.35
C GLN A 71 9.54 -11.83 -2.05
N THR A 72 10.81 -11.43 -1.95
CA THR A 72 11.25 -10.56 -0.85
C THR A 72 10.64 -9.17 -1.04
N GLY A 73 9.87 -8.73 -0.05
CA GLY A 73 9.41 -7.35 0.06
C GLY A 73 10.53 -6.46 0.58
N ILE A 74 10.52 -5.20 0.16
CA ILE A 74 11.50 -4.19 0.60
C ILE A 74 10.73 -2.91 0.92
N ILE A 75 11.01 -2.33 2.08
CA ILE A 75 10.47 -1.03 2.51
C ILE A 75 11.66 -0.11 2.78
N GLY A 76 11.80 0.94 1.98
CA GLY A 76 12.73 2.04 2.24
C GLY A 76 11.98 3.20 2.89
N THR A 77 12.49 3.70 3.99
CA THR A 77 11.97 4.89 4.68
C THR A 77 13.09 5.89 4.87
N GLU A 78 12.93 7.07 4.29
CA GLU A 78 13.88 8.16 4.38
C GLU A 78 13.20 9.36 5.02
N THR A 79 13.86 9.96 5.98
CA THR A 79 13.34 11.15 6.68
C THR A 79 14.39 12.23 6.79
N PHE A 80 13.91 13.45 6.65
CA PHE A 80 14.65 14.68 6.87
C PHE A 80 13.85 15.55 7.82
N SER A 81 14.48 16.14 8.80
CA SER A 81 13.84 17.19 9.60
C SER A 81 14.82 18.28 10.01
N LEU A 82 14.37 19.52 9.94
CA LEU A 82 15.08 20.72 10.37
C LEU A 82 14.22 21.41 11.44
N SER A 83 14.81 21.65 12.57
CA SER A 83 14.25 22.47 13.64
C SER A 83 15.20 23.63 13.92
N THR A 84 14.71 24.85 13.88
CA THR A 84 15.49 26.04 14.14
C THR A 84 14.62 27.12 14.80
N GLY A 85 15.22 28.02 15.53
CA GLY A 85 14.47 29.15 16.08
C GLY A 85 15.20 29.89 17.17
N SER A 86 14.63 31.07 17.49
CA SER A 86 14.91 31.87 18.67
C SER A 86 13.84 31.64 19.75
N GLU A 87 13.93 32.38 20.85
CA GLU A 87 12.88 32.40 21.88
C GLU A 87 11.54 32.86 21.31
N HIS A 88 11.55 33.79 20.36
CA HIS A 88 10.34 34.40 19.80
C HIS A 88 9.87 33.81 18.45
N ASN A 89 10.70 33.03 17.77
CA ASN A 89 10.32 32.39 16.50
C ASN A 89 10.92 31.03 16.39
N GLN A 90 10.08 30.00 16.15
CA GLN A 90 10.49 28.62 16.03
C GLN A 90 9.92 28.02 14.75
N THR A 91 10.79 27.43 13.94
CA THR A 91 10.42 26.81 12.67
C THR A 91 10.78 25.33 12.67
N TYR A 92 9.86 24.52 12.20
CA TYR A 92 10.06 23.10 11.96
C TYR A 92 9.69 22.76 10.51
N LEU A 93 10.60 22.06 9.84
CA LEU A 93 10.42 21.50 8.50
C LEU A 93 10.67 20.00 8.56
N SER A 94 9.88 19.21 7.87
CA SER A 94 10.23 17.81 7.64
C SER A 94 9.74 17.30 6.29
N ALA A 95 10.51 16.37 5.74
CA ALA A 95 10.13 15.56 4.59
C ALA A 95 10.35 14.10 4.92
N ALA A 96 9.43 13.24 4.49
CA ALA A 96 9.58 11.80 4.62
C ALA A 96 9.14 11.11 3.33
N ALA A 97 9.88 10.09 2.92
CA ALA A 97 9.59 9.24 1.79
C ALA A 97 9.51 7.79 2.27
N VAL A 98 8.46 7.09 1.87
CA VAL A 98 8.33 5.64 2.04
C VAL A 98 8.12 5.05 0.66
N ASN A 99 9.00 4.13 0.27
CA ASN A 99 8.89 3.38 -0.97
C ASN A 99 8.89 1.89 -0.63
N SER A 100 7.86 1.18 -1.05
CA SER A 100 7.70 -0.22 -0.71
C SER A 100 7.37 -1.07 -1.94
N ARG A 101 8.00 -2.22 -1.99
CA ARG A 101 7.64 -3.36 -2.82
C ARG A 101 7.18 -4.49 -1.90
N GLY A 102 5.96 -4.98 -2.10
CA GLY A 102 5.38 -6.06 -1.29
C GLY A 102 5.95 -7.44 -1.59
N ILE A 103 5.57 -8.41 -0.77
CA ILE A 103 5.91 -9.83 -0.97
C ILE A 103 5.11 -10.48 -2.11
N VAL A 104 3.99 -9.89 -2.50
CA VAL A 104 3.21 -10.31 -3.68
C VAL A 104 3.76 -9.58 -4.91
N PRO A 105 3.99 -10.27 -6.04
CA PRO A 105 4.51 -9.64 -7.25
C PRO A 105 3.69 -8.43 -7.70
N ASN A 106 4.36 -7.40 -8.18
CA ASN A 106 3.80 -6.13 -8.66
C ASN A 106 2.98 -5.30 -7.64
N ASN A 107 3.10 -5.62 -6.36
CA ASN A 107 2.49 -4.83 -5.28
C ASN A 107 3.47 -3.72 -4.87
N LYS A 108 3.03 -2.45 -4.87
CA LYS A 108 3.84 -1.28 -4.54
C LYS A 108 3.07 -0.29 -3.69
N TYR A 109 3.79 0.40 -2.83
CA TYR A 109 3.29 1.51 -2.04
C TYR A 109 4.32 2.62 -1.99
N GLU A 110 3.89 3.84 -2.24
CA GLU A 110 4.72 5.04 -2.17
C GLU A 110 4.00 6.10 -1.34
N ARG A 111 4.73 6.78 -0.46
CA ARG A 111 4.19 7.88 0.31
C ARG A 111 5.24 8.94 0.55
N TYR A 112 4.88 10.19 0.28
CA TYR A 112 5.69 11.37 0.52
C TYR A 112 4.94 12.32 1.43
N ASN A 113 5.58 12.74 2.52
CA ASN A 113 5.02 13.69 3.49
C ASN A 113 5.91 14.92 3.55
N PHE A 114 5.32 16.09 3.50
CA PHE A 114 5.97 17.37 3.75
C PHE A 114 5.25 18.06 4.89
N THR A 115 5.99 18.57 5.86
CA THR A 115 5.43 19.29 7.01
C THR A 115 6.21 20.58 7.23
N PHE A 116 5.48 21.67 7.39
CA PHE A 116 5.98 22.96 7.83
C PHE A 116 5.20 23.37 9.07
N ARG A 117 5.89 23.93 10.06
CA ARG A 117 5.27 24.60 11.20
C ARG A 117 6.12 25.77 11.64
N ASN A 118 5.48 26.88 11.90
CA ASN A 118 6.13 28.04 12.52
C ASN A 118 5.28 28.50 13.70
N THR A 119 5.96 28.78 14.81
CA THR A 119 5.37 29.42 15.99
C THR A 119 6.13 30.72 16.25
N THR A 120 5.41 31.84 16.26
CA THR A 120 5.98 33.17 16.45
C THR A 120 5.30 33.88 17.62
N GLN A 121 6.09 34.43 18.53
CA GLN A 121 5.64 35.30 19.60
C GLN A 121 5.75 36.75 19.16
N LEU A 122 4.70 37.49 19.39
CA LEU A 122 4.52 38.87 18.98
C LEU A 122 4.10 39.74 20.19
N LEU A 123 4.20 41.06 20.07
CA LEU A 123 3.74 42.01 21.09
C LEU A 123 4.33 41.74 22.49
N ASN A 124 5.67 41.61 22.57
CA ASN A 124 6.38 41.27 23.82
C ASN A 124 5.80 40.03 24.49
N ASP A 125 5.69 38.95 23.70
CA ASP A 125 5.22 37.61 24.10
C ASP A 125 3.74 37.49 24.49
N LYS A 126 2.99 38.59 24.40
CA LYS A 126 1.55 38.57 24.67
C LYS A 126 0.72 37.91 23.57
N MET A 127 1.26 37.78 22.39
CA MET A 127 0.54 37.14 21.27
C MET A 127 1.37 36.02 20.66
N THR A 128 0.75 34.84 20.49
CA THR A 128 1.36 33.68 19.85
C THR A 128 0.60 33.35 18.58
N LEU A 129 1.30 33.38 17.45
CA LEU A 129 0.83 32.87 16.16
C LEU A 129 1.47 31.52 15.89
N ASP A 130 0.66 30.50 15.64
CA ASP A 130 1.12 29.15 15.24
C ASP A 130 0.49 28.80 13.88
N VAL A 131 1.32 28.63 12.87
CA VAL A 131 0.89 28.24 11.53
C VAL A 131 1.50 26.89 11.15
N GLY A 132 0.72 26.06 10.48
CA GLY A 132 1.15 24.75 10.02
C GLY A 132 0.60 24.42 8.64
N ALA A 133 1.44 23.77 7.85
CA ALA A 133 1.06 23.19 6.56
C ALA A 133 1.61 21.77 6.47
N GLN A 134 0.79 20.88 5.96
CA GLN A 134 1.19 19.50 5.68
C GLN A 134 0.64 19.08 4.33
N TYR A 135 1.47 18.40 3.54
CA TYR A 135 1.10 17.82 2.27
C TYR A 135 1.51 16.34 2.23
N ILE A 136 0.59 15.49 1.81
CA ILE A 136 0.79 14.04 1.74
C ILE A 136 0.38 13.58 0.35
N MET A 137 1.30 12.94 -0.36
CA MET A 137 1.04 12.16 -1.55
C MET A 137 1.17 10.68 -1.20
N GLN A 138 0.21 9.86 -1.62
CA GLN A 138 0.25 8.43 -1.42
C GLN A 138 -0.22 7.73 -2.69
N LYS A 139 0.48 6.65 -3.06
CA LYS A 139 0.15 5.81 -4.21
C LYS A 139 0.18 4.35 -3.81
N ASP A 140 -0.96 3.71 -3.94
CA ASP A 140 -1.12 2.27 -3.75
C ASP A 140 -1.27 1.61 -5.12
N ARG A 141 -0.47 0.57 -5.39
CA ARG A 141 -0.53 -0.17 -6.65
C ARG A 141 -0.72 -1.65 -6.39
N ASN A 142 -1.79 -2.18 -6.98
CA ASN A 142 -2.13 -3.61 -7.01
C ASN A 142 -2.17 -4.26 -5.62
N MET A 143 -2.66 -3.55 -4.61
CA MET A 143 -2.90 -4.13 -3.29
C MET A 143 -3.79 -5.36 -3.40
N THR A 144 -3.40 -6.43 -2.72
CA THR A 144 -4.08 -7.73 -2.79
C THR A 144 -5.52 -7.62 -2.32
N ASN A 145 -6.46 -8.14 -3.12
CA ASN A 145 -7.86 -8.25 -2.73
C ASN A 145 -8.04 -9.18 -1.54
N GLN A 146 -9.00 -8.86 -0.71
CA GLN A 146 -9.50 -9.79 0.30
C GLN A 146 -10.47 -10.80 -0.34
N GLY A 147 -10.62 -11.96 0.29
CA GLY A 147 -11.46 -13.04 -0.21
C GLY A 147 -10.74 -13.91 -1.25
N ILE A 148 -11.51 -14.71 -1.99
CA ILE A 148 -10.98 -15.68 -2.95
C ILE A 148 -10.97 -15.15 -4.38
N TYR A 149 -11.95 -14.31 -4.74
CA TYR A 149 -12.11 -13.79 -6.10
C TYR A 149 -11.08 -12.70 -6.40
N ALA A 150 -10.45 -12.81 -7.55
CA ALA A 150 -9.37 -11.91 -7.99
C ALA A 150 -8.23 -11.74 -6.94
N ASN A 151 -8.04 -12.75 -6.10
CA ASN A 151 -6.96 -12.81 -5.14
C ASN A 151 -5.84 -13.70 -5.66
N PRO A 152 -4.68 -13.16 -6.02
CA PRO A 152 -3.60 -13.95 -6.59
C PRO A 152 -3.00 -14.95 -5.60
N VAL A 153 -3.09 -14.68 -4.29
CA VAL A 153 -2.63 -15.60 -3.24
C VAL A 153 -3.51 -16.84 -3.20
N ALA A 154 -4.83 -16.67 -3.31
CA ALA A 154 -5.75 -17.81 -3.38
C ALA A 154 -5.47 -18.69 -4.59
N SER A 155 -5.27 -18.08 -5.77
CA SER A 155 -4.92 -18.81 -6.99
C SER A 155 -3.59 -19.56 -6.86
N ALA A 156 -2.58 -18.95 -6.23
CA ALA A 156 -1.29 -19.60 -6.00
C ALA A 156 -1.41 -20.81 -5.06
N TYR A 157 -2.23 -20.73 -4.01
CA TYR A 157 -2.44 -21.83 -3.08
C TYR A 157 -3.31 -22.96 -3.63
N LEU A 158 -4.28 -22.63 -4.46
CA LEU A 158 -5.19 -23.61 -5.08
C LEU A 158 -4.65 -24.16 -6.41
N PHE A 159 -3.45 -23.77 -6.81
CA PHE A 159 -2.80 -24.32 -7.99
C PHE A 159 -2.59 -25.85 -7.86
N PRO A 160 -2.95 -26.63 -8.90
CA PRO A 160 -2.86 -28.09 -8.86
C PRO A 160 -1.44 -28.61 -8.67
N ARG A 161 -1.23 -29.47 -7.68
CA ARG A 161 0.10 -29.96 -7.30
C ARG A 161 0.78 -30.85 -8.33
N GLY A 162 0.03 -31.39 -9.27
CA GLY A 162 0.53 -32.19 -10.38
C GLY A 162 0.90 -31.40 -11.62
N ASN A 163 0.77 -30.07 -11.60
CA ASN A 163 1.08 -29.21 -12.73
C ASN A 163 2.41 -28.48 -12.51
N ASP A 164 3.09 -28.18 -13.60
CA ASP A 164 4.36 -27.46 -13.57
C ASP A 164 4.13 -25.96 -13.40
N TRP A 165 4.51 -25.42 -12.25
CA TRP A 165 4.36 -23.99 -11.95
C TRP A 165 5.16 -23.08 -12.90
N GLU A 166 6.33 -23.54 -13.38
CA GLU A 166 7.18 -22.73 -14.26
C GLU A 166 6.49 -22.44 -15.59
N GLU A 167 5.67 -23.37 -16.10
CA GLU A 167 4.87 -23.13 -17.30
C GLU A 167 3.88 -21.97 -17.11
N TYR A 168 3.33 -21.81 -15.90
CA TYR A 168 2.31 -20.81 -15.60
C TYR A 168 2.88 -19.43 -15.26
N LYS A 169 4.18 -19.33 -15.08
CA LYS A 169 4.87 -18.02 -15.03
C LYS A 169 4.77 -17.28 -16.36
N MET A 170 4.64 -17.98 -17.47
CA MET A 170 4.23 -17.42 -18.76
C MET A 170 2.71 -17.23 -18.77
N PHE A 171 2.25 -16.27 -17.99
CA PHE A 171 0.84 -16.07 -17.64
C PHE A 171 -0.03 -15.59 -18.81
N GLU A 172 0.55 -15.25 -19.95
CA GLU A 172 -0.16 -14.78 -21.14
C GLU A 172 0.41 -15.39 -22.41
N ARG A 173 -0.46 -15.56 -23.40
CA ARG A 173 -0.10 -16.05 -24.74
C ARG A 173 -0.79 -15.19 -25.81
N TYR A 174 -0.09 -14.95 -26.91
CA TYR A 174 -0.66 -14.21 -28.03
C TYR A 174 -1.73 -15.03 -28.74
N ASP A 175 -2.92 -14.44 -28.87
CA ASP A 175 -4.02 -14.97 -29.66
C ASP A 175 -4.01 -14.30 -31.05
N PRO A 176 -3.67 -15.03 -32.13
CA PRO A 176 -3.57 -14.47 -33.46
C PRO A 176 -4.93 -14.09 -34.06
N VAL A 177 -6.03 -14.67 -33.58
CA VAL A 177 -7.38 -14.35 -34.03
C VAL A 177 -7.85 -13.04 -33.43
N ARG A 178 -7.71 -12.88 -32.13
CA ARG A 178 -8.05 -11.65 -31.40
C ARG A 178 -6.98 -10.55 -31.52
N LYS A 179 -5.78 -10.90 -31.99
CA LYS A 179 -4.61 -10.00 -32.12
C LYS A 179 -4.20 -9.32 -30.81
N LEU A 180 -4.32 -10.04 -29.69
CA LEU A 180 -3.95 -9.57 -28.37
C LEU A 180 -3.41 -10.71 -27.51
N TYR A 181 -2.81 -10.38 -26.38
CA TYR A 181 -2.39 -11.36 -25.37
C TYR A 181 -3.57 -11.75 -24.50
N THR A 182 -3.81 -13.04 -24.35
CA THR A 182 -4.85 -13.62 -23.49
C THR A 182 -4.23 -14.34 -22.31
N GLN A 183 -4.98 -14.47 -21.24
CA GLN A 183 -4.57 -15.20 -20.05
C GLN A 183 -4.26 -16.69 -20.37
N TYR A 184 -3.15 -17.17 -19.89
CA TYR A 184 -2.82 -18.59 -19.91
C TYR A 184 -3.18 -19.24 -18.57
N TRP A 185 -4.32 -19.93 -18.53
CA TRP A 185 -4.81 -20.63 -17.35
C TRP A 185 -5.62 -21.88 -17.78
N PRO A 186 -4.95 -22.95 -18.30
CA PRO A 186 -5.62 -24.06 -18.94
C PRO A 186 -6.49 -24.92 -18.01
N GLN A 187 -6.25 -24.88 -16.69
CA GLN A 187 -7.12 -25.58 -15.74
C GLN A 187 -8.48 -24.91 -15.53
N GLY A 188 -8.68 -23.70 -16.05
CA GLY A 188 -9.91 -22.94 -15.86
C GLY A 188 -10.11 -22.40 -14.44
N GLY A 189 -11.17 -21.65 -14.24
CA GLY A 189 -11.46 -20.92 -12.99
C GLY A 189 -12.15 -21.77 -11.92
N GLY A 190 -12.81 -22.84 -12.29
CA GLY A 190 -13.62 -23.65 -11.38
C GLY A 190 -14.72 -22.84 -10.69
N SER A 191 -15.18 -23.33 -9.55
CA SER A 191 -16.22 -22.68 -8.72
C SER A 191 -15.77 -21.36 -8.12
N TYR A 192 -14.46 -21.16 -7.98
CA TYR A 192 -13.87 -19.97 -7.36
C TYR A 192 -13.43 -18.90 -8.36
N ARG A 193 -13.69 -19.09 -9.65
CA ARG A 193 -13.28 -18.14 -10.69
C ARG A 193 -11.78 -17.82 -10.64
N LEU A 194 -10.97 -18.84 -10.40
CA LEU A 194 -9.53 -18.70 -10.30
C LEU A 194 -8.92 -18.24 -11.62
N GLN A 195 -7.89 -17.44 -11.53
CA GLN A 195 -7.12 -16.93 -12.65
C GLN A 195 -5.64 -17.14 -12.39
N ASN A 196 -4.83 -17.07 -13.42
CA ASN A 196 -3.39 -17.07 -13.24
C ASN A 196 -3.00 -15.94 -12.28
N PRO A 197 -2.29 -16.22 -11.16
CA PRO A 197 -1.95 -15.18 -10.18
C PRO A 197 -1.07 -14.07 -10.76
N TYR A 198 -0.21 -14.38 -11.75
CA TYR A 198 0.57 -13.35 -12.45
C TYR A 198 -0.31 -12.51 -13.39
N TRP A 199 -1.35 -13.10 -14.01
CA TRP A 199 -2.34 -12.33 -14.75
C TRP A 199 -3.04 -11.32 -13.84
N ILE A 200 -3.48 -11.75 -12.66
CA ILE A 200 -4.08 -10.85 -11.67
C ILE A 200 -3.10 -9.72 -11.32
N ASN A 201 -1.84 -10.05 -11.06
CA ASN A 201 -0.85 -9.07 -10.64
C ASN A 201 -0.46 -8.07 -11.73
N TYR A 202 -0.48 -8.48 -13.01
CA TYR A 202 0.07 -7.67 -14.10
C TYR A 202 -0.96 -7.21 -15.12
N ARG A 203 -2.21 -7.72 -15.07
CA ARG A 203 -3.27 -7.38 -16.03
C ARG A 203 -4.59 -6.95 -15.38
N ASN A 204 -4.80 -7.24 -14.10
CA ASN A 204 -5.90 -6.71 -13.32
C ASN A 204 -5.37 -5.60 -12.42
N LEU A 205 -5.09 -4.44 -13.01
CA LEU A 205 -4.37 -3.37 -12.35
C LEU A 205 -5.31 -2.54 -11.49
N ARG A 206 -4.85 -2.18 -10.31
CA ARG A 206 -5.51 -1.27 -9.38
C ARG A 206 -4.52 -0.23 -8.91
N GLU A 207 -4.93 1.02 -9.02
CA GLU A 207 -4.14 2.17 -8.62
C GLU A 207 -5.01 3.06 -7.75
N ASN A 208 -4.49 3.50 -6.64
CA ASN A 208 -5.13 4.43 -5.75
C ASN A 208 -4.16 5.57 -5.46
N ASP A 209 -4.44 6.74 -6.00
CA ASP A 209 -3.64 7.95 -5.83
C ASP A 209 -4.38 8.88 -4.87
N LYS A 210 -3.74 9.22 -3.77
CA LYS A 210 -4.29 10.09 -2.73
C LYS A 210 -3.40 11.30 -2.50
N ASP A 211 -3.98 12.47 -2.65
CA ASP A 211 -3.40 13.75 -2.28
C ASP A 211 -4.17 14.34 -1.09
N ARG A 212 -3.45 14.78 -0.07
CA ARG A 212 -4.04 15.42 1.09
C ARG A 212 -3.22 16.62 1.52
N TYR A 213 -3.89 17.74 1.72
CA TYR A 213 -3.27 18.89 2.35
C TYR A 213 -4.03 19.31 3.60
N MET A 214 -3.26 19.70 4.60
CA MET A 214 -3.77 20.23 5.86
C MET A 214 -3.09 21.56 6.14
N LEU A 215 -3.91 22.58 6.37
CA LEU A 215 -3.45 23.91 6.75
C LEU A 215 -4.05 24.25 8.10
N SER A 216 -3.28 24.87 8.97
CA SER A 216 -3.75 25.33 10.27
C SER A 216 -3.14 26.67 10.63
N ALA A 217 -3.94 27.51 11.25
CA ALA A 217 -3.47 28.74 11.88
C ALA A 217 -4.18 28.90 13.21
N SER A 218 -3.45 29.22 14.25
CA SER A 218 -4.01 29.60 15.54
C SER A 218 -3.34 30.85 16.06
N LEU A 219 -4.14 31.75 16.61
CA LEU A 219 -3.72 32.98 17.25
C LEU A 219 -4.21 32.92 18.69
N SER A 220 -3.32 33.14 19.63
CA SER A 220 -3.62 33.29 21.06
C SER A 220 -3.10 34.66 21.53
N TYR A 221 -3.91 35.39 22.26
CA TYR A 221 -3.58 36.73 22.76
C TYR A 221 -3.92 36.84 24.23
N ASP A 222 -2.89 37.15 25.04
CA ASP A 222 -2.99 37.47 26.46
C ASP A 222 -3.33 38.93 26.63
N ILE A 223 -4.62 39.27 26.73
CA ILE A 223 -5.11 40.62 26.86
C ILE A 223 -4.75 41.18 28.25
N LEU A 224 -4.94 40.33 29.26
CA LEU A 224 -4.63 40.60 30.66
C LEU A 224 -4.00 39.33 31.25
N ASP A 225 -3.32 39.44 32.37
CA ASP A 225 -2.68 38.30 33.04
C ASP A 225 -3.65 37.17 33.38
N TRP A 226 -4.93 37.46 33.48
CA TRP A 226 -6.02 36.52 33.74
C TRP A 226 -6.95 36.27 32.55
N LEU A 227 -6.75 36.96 31.40
CA LEU A 227 -7.64 36.86 30.24
C LEU A 227 -6.86 36.57 28.98
N ASN A 228 -7.01 35.32 28.47
CA ASN A 228 -6.50 34.89 27.18
C ASN A 228 -7.66 34.67 26.21
N ILE A 229 -7.48 35.14 24.97
CA ILE A 229 -8.39 34.85 23.85
C ILE A 229 -7.60 34.08 22.78
N ALA A 230 -8.16 32.94 22.31
CA ALA A 230 -7.54 32.15 21.25
C ALA A 230 -8.55 31.81 20.16
N GLY A 231 -8.09 31.89 18.91
CA GLY A 231 -8.80 31.47 17.72
C GLY A 231 -7.99 30.47 16.92
N ARG A 232 -8.65 29.47 16.32
CA ARG A 232 -8.00 28.50 15.46
C ARG A 232 -8.83 28.21 14.22
N VAL A 233 -8.15 28.14 13.07
CA VAL A 233 -8.71 27.72 11.80
C VAL A 233 -7.92 26.53 11.30
N ARG A 234 -8.61 25.53 10.76
CA ARG A 234 -8.00 24.36 10.14
C ARG A 234 -8.74 23.99 8.86
N ILE A 235 -7.97 23.71 7.82
CA ILE A 235 -8.44 23.15 6.55
C ILE A 235 -7.80 21.79 6.40
N ASP A 236 -8.59 20.80 6.08
CA ASP A 236 -8.15 19.44 5.80
C ASP A 236 -8.91 18.95 4.56
N ASN A 237 -8.18 18.76 3.47
CA ASN A 237 -8.75 18.30 2.21
C ASN A 237 -8.01 17.06 1.72
N SER A 238 -8.76 16.08 1.24
CA SER A 238 -8.23 14.84 0.69
C SER A 238 -8.93 14.52 -0.62
N LEU A 239 -8.14 14.39 -1.68
CA LEU A 239 -8.57 13.87 -2.97
C LEU A 239 -8.06 12.43 -3.10
N ASN A 240 -8.93 11.53 -3.54
CA ASN A 240 -8.60 10.13 -3.73
C ASN A 240 -9.10 9.69 -5.10
N ASN A 241 -8.17 9.30 -5.98
CA ASN A 241 -8.46 8.80 -7.32
C ASN A 241 -8.17 7.32 -7.37
N TYR A 242 -9.23 6.53 -7.58
CA TYR A 242 -9.12 5.09 -7.75
C TYR A 242 -9.28 4.73 -9.22
N THR A 243 -8.34 3.97 -9.75
CA THR A 243 -8.37 3.47 -11.13
C THR A 243 -8.25 1.95 -11.12
N GLN A 244 -9.15 1.29 -11.82
CA GLN A 244 -9.13 -0.15 -12.02
C GLN A 244 -9.15 -0.46 -13.51
N LYS A 245 -8.24 -1.34 -13.96
CA LYS A 245 -8.09 -1.72 -15.37
C LYS A 245 -8.08 -3.23 -15.47
N TYR A 246 -9.00 -3.77 -16.23
CA TYR A 246 -9.02 -5.17 -16.60
C TYR A 246 -8.62 -5.33 -18.05
N TYR A 247 -7.62 -6.16 -18.30
CA TYR A 247 -7.25 -6.51 -19.66
C TYR A 247 -8.21 -7.53 -20.24
N ALA A 248 -8.39 -7.50 -21.54
CA ALA A 248 -9.17 -8.48 -22.29
C ALA A 248 -8.68 -9.89 -21.95
N SER A 249 -9.61 -10.86 -21.80
CA SER A 249 -9.37 -12.22 -21.27
C SER A 249 -9.31 -12.34 -19.73
N THR A 250 -9.51 -11.26 -18.99
CA THR A 250 -9.83 -11.37 -17.56
C THR A 250 -11.16 -12.12 -17.39
N GLU A 251 -11.30 -12.86 -16.30
CA GLU A 251 -12.52 -13.62 -16.00
C GLU A 251 -13.76 -12.69 -16.05
N PRO A 252 -14.76 -12.98 -16.88
CA PRO A 252 -15.86 -12.04 -17.17
C PRO A 252 -16.65 -11.59 -15.94
N THR A 253 -16.82 -12.46 -14.94
CA THR A 253 -17.53 -12.09 -13.71
C THR A 253 -16.78 -11.02 -12.91
N ILE A 254 -15.44 -10.99 -13.03
CA ILE A 254 -14.58 -9.98 -12.39
C ILE A 254 -14.54 -8.71 -13.22
N ALA A 255 -14.60 -8.83 -14.54
CA ALA A 255 -14.60 -7.71 -15.51
C ALA A 255 -16.02 -7.24 -15.86
N GLU A 256 -16.97 -7.36 -14.94
CA GLU A 256 -18.37 -6.90 -15.10
C GLU A 256 -19.08 -7.46 -16.34
N GLY A 257 -18.75 -8.70 -16.71
CA GLY A 257 -19.34 -9.39 -17.86
C GLY A 257 -18.65 -9.10 -19.20
N SER A 258 -17.56 -8.33 -19.21
CA SER A 258 -16.81 -8.04 -20.44
C SER A 258 -15.65 -9.03 -20.66
N GLU A 259 -15.62 -9.70 -21.81
CA GLU A 259 -14.48 -10.50 -22.26
C GLU A 259 -13.38 -9.65 -22.93
N ASN A 260 -13.68 -8.40 -23.19
CA ASN A 260 -12.83 -7.47 -23.93
C ASN A 260 -12.09 -6.48 -23.00
N GLY A 261 -12.29 -6.59 -21.69
CA GLY A 261 -11.69 -5.71 -20.70
C GLY A 261 -12.56 -4.51 -20.34
#